data_8a807c7a08aebd5ebdfb533df9e3da7f
#
_entry.id   8a807c7a08aebd5ebdfb533df9e3da7f
#
_cell.length_a   1.000
_cell.length_b   1.000
_cell.length_c   1.000
_cell.angle_alpha   90.00
_cell.angle_beta   90.00
_cell.angle_gamma   90.00
#
_symmetry.space_group_name_H-M   'P 1'
#
loop_
_entity.id
_entity.type
_entity.pdbx_description
1 polymer ?
#
loop_
_entity_poly.entity_id
_entity_poly.type
_entity_poly.pdbx_seq_one_letter_code
_entity_poly.pdbx_strand_id
1 'polypeptide(L)'
;MRMSNINETLLNAVKFDEKGLVCAIAQDWQTHRVLMVAWMNAEALQRTVETGFAHYYSRSRQKQWMKGEESGHTQKVHELRLDCDGDAVVMLIEQNGGIACHTGRESCFYKVWQDGAWQTVDAVLKDEEAIYGHKHP
;
A
#
# COMPACT_ATOMS: atom_id res chain seq x y z
N MET A 1 -0.36 -9.57 27.68
CA MET A 1 0.43 -9.79 26.46
C MET A 1 1.23 -8.55 26.11
N ARG A 2 2.47 -8.75 25.89
CA ARG A 2 3.32 -7.62 25.60
C ARG A 2 3.43 -7.42 24.09
N MET A 3 3.47 -6.16 23.68
CA MET A 3 3.60 -5.81 22.28
C MET A 3 4.85 -6.41 21.66
N SER A 4 5.94 -6.50 22.42
CA SER A 4 7.19 -7.05 21.90
C SER A 4 7.02 -8.50 21.42
N ASN A 5 6.21 -9.31 22.12
CA ASN A 5 5.97 -10.69 21.69
C ASN A 5 5.19 -10.75 20.40
N ILE A 6 4.21 -9.84 20.25
CA ILE A 6 3.42 -9.77 19.02
C ILE A 6 4.33 -9.36 17.87
N ASN A 7 5.17 -8.35 18.08
CA ASN A 7 6.07 -7.86 17.04
C ASN A 7 7.10 -8.90 16.64
N GLU A 8 7.62 -9.63 17.60
CA GLU A 8 8.58 -10.70 17.31
C GLU A 8 7.94 -11.78 16.46
N THR A 9 6.74 -12.20 16.82
CA THR A 9 6.02 -13.21 16.04
C THR A 9 5.74 -12.73 14.64
N LEU A 10 5.29 -11.48 14.50
CA LEU A 10 5.00 -10.88 13.21
C LEU A 10 6.24 -10.84 12.34
N LEU A 11 7.33 -10.31 12.87
CA LEU A 11 8.52 -10.03 12.07
C LEU A 11 9.37 -11.27 11.78
N ASN A 12 9.37 -12.24 12.70
CA ASN A 12 10.21 -13.42 12.52
C ASN A 12 9.80 -14.27 11.31
N ALA A 13 8.54 -14.19 10.91
CA ALA A 13 8.05 -14.95 9.78
C ALA A 13 8.33 -14.25 8.45
N VAL A 14 8.68 -12.96 8.48
CA VAL A 14 8.87 -12.16 7.28
C VAL A 14 10.33 -12.17 6.89
N LYS A 15 10.57 -12.45 5.62
CA LYS A 15 11.93 -12.49 5.08
C LYS A 15 12.20 -11.17 4.36
N PHE A 16 12.71 -10.21 5.12
CA PHE A 16 13.09 -8.92 4.54
C PHE A 16 14.32 -9.09 3.65
N ASP A 17 14.42 -8.25 2.62
CA ASP A 17 15.57 -8.30 1.72
C ASP A 17 16.79 -7.66 2.40
N GLU A 18 17.91 -7.54 1.65
CA GLU A 18 19.16 -7.03 2.21
C GLU A 18 19.07 -5.56 2.63
N LYS A 19 18.02 -4.87 2.17
CA LYS A 19 17.78 -3.48 2.57
C LYS A 19 16.75 -3.38 3.68
N GLY A 20 16.29 -4.52 4.18
CA GLY A 20 15.30 -4.55 5.25
C GLY A 20 13.88 -4.28 4.79
N LEU A 21 13.57 -4.59 3.53
CA LEU A 21 12.28 -4.29 2.93
C LEU A 21 11.56 -5.55 2.47
N VAL A 22 10.24 -5.50 2.51
CA VAL A 22 9.38 -6.56 1.97
C VAL A 22 8.37 -5.91 1.03
N CYS A 23 8.06 -6.61 -0.06
CA CYS A 23 7.07 -6.14 -1.02
C CYS A 23 5.68 -6.24 -0.41
N ALA A 24 4.89 -5.18 -0.55
CA ALA A 24 3.54 -5.12 0.00
C ALA A 24 2.56 -4.79 -1.11
N ILE A 25 1.56 -5.65 -1.26
CA ILE A 25 0.54 -5.52 -2.29
C ILE A 25 -0.76 -5.12 -1.61
N ALA A 26 -1.37 -4.02 -2.05
CA ALA A 26 -2.67 -3.60 -1.55
C ALA A 26 -3.74 -4.03 -2.54
N GLN A 27 -4.69 -4.83 -2.07
CA GLN A 27 -5.75 -5.41 -2.86
C GLN A 27 -7.08 -5.03 -2.23
N ASP A 28 -8.06 -4.67 -3.07
CA ASP A 28 -9.37 -4.30 -2.54
C ASP A 28 -10.02 -5.49 -1.84
N TRP A 29 -10.52 -5.27 -0.63
CA TRP A 29 -11.06 -6.35 0.20
C TRP A 29 -12.36 -6.94 -0.36
N GLN A 30 -13.10 -6.19 -1.16
CA GLN A 30 -14.37 -6.64 -1.73
C GLN A 30 -14.23 -7.14 -3.16
N THR A 31 -13.60 -6.35 -4.03
CA THR A 31 -13.50 -6.67 -5.46
C THR A 31 -12.31 -7.55 -5.76
N HIS A 32 -11.32 -7.57 -4.87
CA HIS A 32 -10.03 -8.25 -5.03
C HIS A 32 -9.17 -7.64 -6.13
N ARG A 33 -9.51 -6.44 -6.56
CA ARG A 33 -8.66 -5.73 -7.52
C ARG A 33 -7.35 -5.33 -6.85
N VAL A 34 -6.23 -5.55 -7.56
CA VAL A 34 -4.93 -5.09 -7.06
C VAL A 34 -4.87 -3.58 -7.27
N LEU A 35 -4.58 -2.84 -6.21
CA LEU A 35 -4.62 -1.39 -6.24
C LEU A 35 -3.25 -0.75 -6.32
N MET A 36 -2.28 -1.28 -5.58
CA MET A 36 -0.93 -0.74 -5.61
C MET A 36 0.07 -1.72 -5.02
N VAL A 37 1.34 -1.46 -5.29
CA VAL A 37 2.46 -2.19 -4.70
C VAL A 37 3.43 -1.16 -4.14
N ALA A 38 3.90 -1.40 -2.93
CA ALA A 38 4.89 -0.54 -2.30
C ALA A 38 5.76 -1.40 -1.40
N TRP A 39 6.56 -0.75 -0.57
CA TRP A 39 7.52 -1.47 0.28
C TRP A 39 7.25 -1.16 1.74
N MET A 40 7.57 -2.14 2.59
CA MET A 40 7.49 -1.97 4.03
C MET A 40 8.82 -2.40 4.65
N ASN A 41 9.30 -1.60 5.61
CA ASN A 41 10.34 -2.09 6.49
C ASN A 41 9.66 -2.65 7.74
N ALA A 42 10.45 -3.11 8.71
CA ALA A 42 9.87 -3.70 9.92
C ALA A 42 8.96 -2.73 10.65
N GLU A 43 9.36 -1.47 10.73
CA GLU A 43 8.57 -0.45 11.42
C GLU A 43 7.24 -0.20 10.73
N ALA A 44 7.23 -0.15 9.39
CA ALA A 44 6.00 0.05 8.63
C ALA A 44 5.03 -1.10 8.87
N LEU A 45 5.55 -2.33 8.86
CA LEU A 45 4.70 -3.51 9.08
C LEU A 45 4.12 -3.50 10.50
N GLN A 46 4.95 -3.16 11.50
CA GLN A 46 4.48 -3.06 12.88
C GLN A 46 3.39 -2.01 13.03
N ARG A 47 3.58 -0.85 12.42
CA ARG A 47 2.60 0.24 12.52
C ARG A 47 1.29 -0.14 11.83
N THR A 48 1.39 -0.87 10.71
CA THR A 48 0.20 -1.33 10.00
C THR A 48 -0.64 -2.23 10.91
N VAL A 49 0.01 -3.17 11.60
CA VAL A 49 -0.70 -4.08 12.50
C VAL A 49 -1.26 -3.34 13.71
N GLU A 50 -0.49 -2.39 14.26
CA GLU A 50 -0.90 -1.67 15.46
C GLU A 50 -2.05 -0.71 15.20
N THR A 51 -2.04 -0.02 14.05
CA THR A 51 -3.04 1.01 13.78
C THR A 51 -4.22 0.48 12.99
N GLY A 52 -4.04 -0.58 12.23
CA GLY A 52 -5.07 -1.08 11.32
C GLY A 52 -5.11 -0.35 9.99
N PHE A 53 -4.15 0.56 9.75
CA PHE A 53 -4.05 1.30 8.50
C PHE A 53 -2.71 1.05 7.85
N ALA A 54 -2.67 1.03 6.51
CA ALA A 54 -1.46 0.67 5.79
C ALA A 54 -0.39 1.74 5.92
N HIS A 55 0.78 1.33 6.37
CA HIS A 55 1.99 2.14 6.45
C HIS A 55 3.03 1.52 5.54
N TYR A 56 3.82 2.37 4.90
CA TYR A 56 4.84 1.95 3.94
C TYR A 56 6.15 2.64 4.21
N TYR A 57 7.19 2.18 3.55
CA TYR A 57 8.50 2.81 3.58
C TYR A 57 8.86 3.27 2.17
N SER A 58 9.13 4.57 2.02
CA SER A 58 9.53 5.12 0.72
C SER A 58 11.02 4.90 0.51
N ARG A 59 11.37 4.14 -0.53
CA ARG A 59 12.78 3.88 -0.85
C ARG A 59 13.48 5.13 -1.33
N SER A 60 12.80 5.94 -2.13
CA SER A 60 13.41 7.14 -2.70
C SER A 60 13.59 8.25 -1.67
N ARG A 61 12.67 8.38 -0.73
CA ARG A 61 12.75 9.42 0.31
C ARG A 61 13.37 8.90 1.59
N GLN A 62 13.54 7.60 1.70
CA GLN A 62 14.08 6.94 2.89
C GLN A 62 13.34 7.35 4.15
N LYS A 63 12.00 7.26 4.09
CA LYS A 63 11.16 7.63 5.24
C LYS A 63 9.88 6.82 5.27
N GLN A 64 9.33 6.73 6.48
CA GLN A 64 8.03 6.11 6.71
C GLN A 64 6.93 7.02 6.18
N TRP A 65 5.84 6.41 5.73
CA TRP A 65 4.65 7.18 5.39
C TRP A 65 3.41 6.31 5.55
N MET A 66 2.31 6.94 5.99
CA MET A 66 1.03 6.28 6.06
C MET A 66 0.24 6.64 4.80
N LYS A 67 -0.29 5.61 4.13
CA LYS A 67 -1.09 5.86 2.92
C LYS A 67 -2.25 6.79 3.28
N GLY A 68 -2.36 7.89 2.54
CA GLY A 68 -3.44 8.84 2.73
C GLY A 68 -3.20 9.89 3.79
N GLU A 69 -1.98 9.96 4.34
CA GLU A 69 -1.72 10.94 5.40
C GLU A 69 -1.91 12.38 4.93
N GLU A 70 -1.76 12.63 3.63
CA GLU A 70 -1.96 13.97 3.08
C GLU A 70 -3.30 14.10 2.37
N SER A 71 -3.67 13.08 1.59
CA SER A 71 -4.86 13.14 0.74
C SER A 71 -6.13 12.73 1.47
N GLY A 72 -6.02 12.04 2.58
CA GLY A 72 -7.16 11.45 3.27
C GLY A 72 -7.57 10.11 2.71
N HIS A 73 -6.91 9.63 1.64
CA HIS A 73 -7.24 8.36 1.00
C HIS A 73 -6.49 7.22 1.70
N THR A 74 -6.85 6.98 2.97
CA THR A 74 -6.24 5.95 3.80
C THR A 74 -6.65 4.56 3.35
N GLN A 75 -5.90 3.56 3.81
CA GLN A 75 -6.20 2.16 3.53
C GLN A 75 -6.40 1.42 4.84
N LYS A 76 -7.65 1.09 5.15
CA LYS A 76 -7.96 0.29 6.34
C LYS A 76 -7.69 -1.17 6.01
N VAL A 77 -6.89 -1.82 6.83
CA VAL A 77 -6.48 -3.21 6.59
C VAL A 77 -7.48 -4.16 7.22
N HIS A 78 -8.13 -4.97 6.39
CA HIS A 78 -9.04 -6.01 6.86
C HIS A 78 -8.34 -7.34 7.06
N GLU A 79 -7.31 -7.60 6.26
CA GLU A 79 -6.63 -8.89 6.33
C GLU A 79 -5.20 -8.71 5.83
N LEU A 80 -4.26 -9.35 6.51
CA LEU A 80 -2.84 -9.31 6.16
C LEU A 80 -2.41 -10.74 5.90
N ARG A 81 -1.89 -11.01 4.70
CA ARG A 81 -1.45 -12.34 4.30
C ARG A 81 0.03 -12.34 3.98
N LEU A 82 0.70 -13.39 4.40
CA LEU A 82 2.12 -13.57 4.13
C LEU A 82 2.30 -14.65 3.07
N ASP A 83 3.22 -14.40 2.16
CA ASP A 83 3.55 -15.32 1.08
C ASP A 83 4.18 -16.60 1.64
N CYS A 84 4.23 -17.68 0.84
CA CYS A 84 4.67 -19.00 1.28
C CYS A 84 6.12 -19.03 1.77
N ASP A 85 6.99 -18.19 1.20
CA ASP A 85 8.37 -18.10 1.67
C ASP A 85 8.65 -16.80 2.41
N GLY A 86 7.61 -16.05 2.74
CA GLY A 86 7.73 -14.90 3.65
C GLY A 86 8.30 -13.63 3.04
N ASP A 87 8.41 -13.53 1.72
CA ASP A 87 9.06 -12.39 1.10
C ASP A 87 8.11 -11.39 0.44
N ALA A 88 6.82 -11.56 0.64
CA ALA A 88 5.81 -10.60 0.16
C ALA A 88 4.59 -10.68 1.04
N VAL A 89 3.89 -9.56 1.20
CA VAL A 89 2.63 -9.54 1.93
C VAL A 89 1.54 -8.98 1.05
N VAL A 90 0.33 -9.48 1.25
CA VAL A 90 -0.87 -8.93 0.63
C VAL A 90 -1.76 -8.40 1.73
N MET A 91 -2.22 -7.16 1.56
CA MET A 91 -3.19 -6.58 2.47
C MET A 91 -4.52 -6.45 1.73
N LEU A 92 -5.56 -7.03 2.30
CA LEU A 92 -6.90 -6.78 1.83
C LEU A 92 -7.38 -5.52 2.52
N ILE A 93 -7.55 -4.46 1.74
CA ILE A 93 -7.77 -3.13 2.30
C ILE A 93 -9.06 -2.51 1.78
N GLU A 94 -9.54 -1.58 2.57
CA GLU A 94 -10.64 -0.71 2.18
C GLU A 94 -10.03 0.65 1.85
N GLN A 95 -10.08 1.01 0.56
CA GLN A 95 -9.48 2.26 0.09
C GLN A 95 -10.45 3.41 0.32
N ASN A 96 -10.13 4.26 1.28
CA ASN A 96 -10.95 5.43 1.54
C ASN A 96 -10.91 6.34 0.32
N GLY A 97 -12.08 6.76 -0.14
CA GLY A 97 -12.18 7.61 -1.32
C GLY A 97 -12.12 6.87 -2.65
N GLY A 98 -11.85 5.57 -2.63
CA GLY A 98 -11.85 4.75 -3.84
C GLY A 98 -10.72 5.00 -4.81
N ILE A 99 -9.68 5.73 -4.40
CA ILE A 99 -8.57 6.13 -5.28
C ILE A 99 -7.26 5.81 -4.58
N ALA A 100 -6.54 4.81 -5.11
CA ALA A 100 -5.26 4.42 -4.54
C ALA A 100 -4.09 5.16 -5.19
N CYS A 101 -4.23 5.51 -6.47
CA CYS A 101 -3.14 6.09 -7.24
C CYS A 101 -3.12 7.61 -7.14
N HIS A 102 -1.93 8.19 -7.02
CA HIS A 102 -1.79 9.65 -6.94
C HIS A 102 -2.22 10.34 -8.24
N THR A 103 -2.33 9.60 -9.33
CA THR A 103 -2.85 10.16 -10.59
C THR A 103 -4.36 10.34 -10.56
N GLY A 104 -5.03 9.91 -9.50
CA GLY A 104 -6.47 10.02 -9.39
C GLY A 104 -7.23 8.81 -9.90
N ARG A 105 -6.55 7.73 -10.18
CA ARG A 105 -7.18 6.48 -10.63
C ARG A 105 -7.37 5.54 -9.47
N GLU A 106 -8.32 4.63 -9.62
CA GLU A 106 -8.61 3.65 -8.58
C GLU A 106 -7.39 2.79 -8.26
N SER A 107 -6.69 2.35 -9.29
CA SER A 107 -5.54 1.47 -9.17
C SER A 107 -4.32 2.10 -9.82
N CYS A 108 -3.14 1.82 -9.26
CA CYS A 108 -1.90 2.19 -9.90
C CYS A 108 -1.64 1.37 -11.16
N PHE A 109 -2.33 0.25 -11.30
CA PHE A 109 -2.16 -0.66 -12.44
C PHE A 109 -3.23 -0.37 -13.49
N TYR A 110 -3.08 0.76 -14.18
CA TYR A 110 -4.07 1.23 -15.14
C TYR A 110 -3.62 1.12 -16.60
N LYS A 111 -2.47 0.49 -16.84
CA LYS A 111 -1.99 0.28 -18.20
C LYS A 111 -2.02 -1.20 -18.51
N VAL A 112 -2.47 -1.53 -19.72
CA VAL A 112 -2.57 -2.90 -20.18
C VAL A 112 -1.72 -3.06 -21.43
N TRP A 113 -1.00 -4.16 -21.51
CA TRP A 113 -0.23 -4.49 -22.71
C TRP A 113 -1.17 -5.10 -23.74
N GLN A 114 -1.42 -4.35 -24.81
CA GLN A 114 -2.32 -4.77 -25.88
C GLN A 114 -1.78 -4.28 -27.21
N ASP A 115 -1.85 -5.15 -28.23
CA ASP A 115 -1.50 -4.79 -29.60
C ASP A 115 -0.14 -4.12 -29.70
N GLY A 116 0.82 -4.65 -28.99
CA GLY A 116 2.22 -4.21 -29.04
C GLY A 116 2.51 -2.91 -28.33
N ALA A 117 1.63 -2.46 -27.43
CA ALA A 117 1.83 -1.21 -26.71
C ALA A 117 1.18 -1.24 -25.33
N TRP A 118 1.69 -0.40 -24.43
CA TRP A 118 1.05 -0.17 -23.13
C TRP A 118 -0.05 0.85 -23.35
N GLN A 119 -1.27 0.47 -23.02
CA GLN A 119 -2.43 1.31 -23.22
C GLN A 119 -3.08 1.64 -21.87
N THR A 120 -3.40 2.93 -21.70
CA THR A 120 -4.11 3.38 -20.49
C THR A 120 -5.58 3.04 -20.64
N VAL A 121 -6.08 2.20 -19.71
CA VAL A 121 -7.46 1.70 -19.82
C VAL A 121 -8.38 2.21 -18.71
N ASP A 122 -7.83 2.84 -17.67
CA ASP A 122 -8.64 3.36 -16.57
C ASP A 122 -8.62 4.88 -16.59
N ALA A 123 -9.79 5.47 -16.42
CA ALA A 123 -9.92 6.93 -16.41
C ALA A 123 -9.48 7.50 -15.07
N VAL A 124 -9.07 8.76 -15.10
CA VAL A 124 -8.84 9.54 -13.90
C VAL A 124 -10.19 9.84 -13.28
N LEU A 125 -10.40 9.41 -12.04
CA LEU A 125 -11.65 9.65 -11.33
C LEU A 125 -11.64 11.00 -10.62
N LYS A 126 -10.44 11.46 -10.21
CA LYS A 126 -10.29 12.71 -9.49
C LYS A 126 -8.88 13.21 -9.77
N ASP A 127 -8.74 14.43 -10.29
CA ASP A 127 -7.42 14.91 -10.67
C ASP A 127 -6.57 15.22 -9.44
N GLU A 128 -5.28 15.38 -9.66
CA GLU A 128 -4.32 15.63 -8.58
C GLU A 128 -4.66 16.88 -7.80
N GLU A 129 -5.10 17.91 -8.47
CA GLU A 129 -5.45 19.15 -7.82
C GLU A 129 -6.64 18.94 -6.87
N ALA A 130 -7.63 18.16 -7.28
CA ALA A 130 -8.77 17.87 -6.44
C ALA A 130 -8.39 17.04 -5.21
N ILE A 131 -7.39 16.14 -5.36
CA ILE A 131 -6.94 15.30 -4.27
C ILE A 131 -6.12 16.10 -3.26
N TYR A 132 -5.19 16.92 -3.75
CA TYR A 132 -4.24 17.66 -2.93
C TYR A 132 -4.44 19.17 -2.98
N GLY A 133 -5.51 19.63 -3.64
CA GLY A 133 -5.66 21.00 -4.08
C GLY A 133 -5.48 22.05 -3.02
N HIS A 134 -5.97 21.79 -1.83
CA HIS A 134 -5.91 22.79 -0.77
C HIS A 134 -4.53 22.88 -0.13
N LYS A 135 -3.62 22.06 -0.57
CA LYS A 135 -2.23 22.12 -0.12
C LYS A 135 -1.41 23.08 -0.94
N HIS A 136 -1.94 23.51 -2.05
CA HIS A 136 -1.24 24.42 -2.92
C HIS A 136 -1.59 25.85 -2.54
N PRO A 137 -0.61 26.67 -2.29
CA PRO A 137 -0.86 28.07 -1.93
C PRO A 137 -1.48 28.87 -3.04
#